data_4bfeb8df96f4df663da1ff55325462af
#
_entry.id   4bfeb8df96f4df663da1ff55325462af
#
_cell.length_a   1.000
_cell.length_b   1.000
_cell.length_c   1.000
_cell.angle_alpha   90.00
_cell.angle_beta   90.00
_cell.angle_gamma   90.00
#
_symmetry.space_group_name_H-M   'P 1'
#
loop_
_entity.id
_entity.type
_entity.pdbx_description
1 polymer ?
#
loop_
_entity_poly.entity_id
_entity_poly.type
_entity_poly.pdbx_seq_one_letter_code
_entity_poly.pdbx_strand_id
1 'polypeptide(L)'
;ARLEDYNPLPVRRVYIPKPGSDKKRPLGIPTIWDRLIQQCILQVLEPICEPKFHNHSYGFRPNRSTHHAVSRMVSLINLGKHYYCVDIDIKGFFDNVNHGKLMKQIWNLGIRDKRLLCIISKLLKCEIEGEGIPTKGTPQGGILSPLLSNIVLNELDWWISDQWETYMPRKGNSKGFAQYA
;
A
#
# COMPACT_ATOMS: atom_id res chain seq x y z
N ALA A 1 -8.58 -24.31 -16.39
CA ALA A 1 -7.40 -24.39 -15.52
C ALA A 1 -7.87 -24.14 -14.08
N ARG A 2 -7.47 -25.00 -13.14
CA ARG A 2 -7.77 -24.77 -11.72
C ARG A 2 -6.83 -23.69 -11.22
N LEU A 3 -7.34 -22.75 -10.40
CA LEU A 3 -6.52 -21.69 -9.79
C LEU A 3 -5.33 -22.24 -8.97
N GLU A 4 -5.42 -23.47 -8.53
CA GLU A 4 -4.36 -24.18 -7.79
C GLU A 4 -3.10 -24.42 -8.63
N ASP A 5 -3.27 -24.62 -9.93
CA ASP A 5 -2.19 -24.88 -10.89
C ASP A 5 -1.60 -23.59 -11.49
N TYR A 6 -2.12 -22.44 -11.07
CA TYR A 6 -1.66 -21.16 -11.59
C TYR A 6 -0.22 -20.85 -11.16
N ASN A 7 0.61 -20.57 -12.16
CA ASN A 7 1.96 -20.04 -11.98
C ASN A 7 2.11 -18.81 -12.87
N PRO A 8 2.45 -17.64 -12.30
CA PRO A 8 2.67 -16.44 -13.08
C PRO A 8 3.88 -16.59 -14.00
N LEU A 9 3.80 -15.99 -15.18
CA LEU A 9 4.92 -15.91 -16.12
C LEU A 9 5.87 -14.77 -15.74
N PRO A 10 7.16 -14.84 -16.13
CA PRO A 10 8.13 -13.80 -15.82
C PRO A 10 7.65 -12.41 -16.23
N VAL A 11 7.89 -11.44 -15.35
CA VAL A 11 7.53 -10.03 -15.54
C VAL A 11 8.59 -9.36 -16.41
N ARG A 12 8.19 -8.73 -17.52
CA ARG A 12 9.09 -7.98 -18.38
C ARG A 12 9.51 -6.67 -17.73
N ARG A 13 10.82 -6.43 -17.61
CA ARG A 13 11.38 -5.20 -17.08
C ARG A 13 11.49 -4.11 -18.14
N VAL A 14 10.92 -2.93 -17.86
CA VAL A 14 11.04 -1.74 -18.69
C VAL A 14 11.46 -0.55 -17.82
N TYR A 15 12.37 0.28 -18.35
CA TYR A 15 12.85 1.46 -17.64
C TYR A 15 12.23 2.73 -18.24
N ILE A 16 11.50 3.49 -17.44
CA ILE A 16 10.86 4.74 -17.85
C ILE A 16 11.66 5.91 -17.28
N PRO A 17 12.05 6.91 -18.11
CA PRO A 17 12.76 8.09 -17.63
C PRO A 17 11.89 8.88 -16.64
N LYS A 18 12.52 9.42 -15.58
CA LYS A 18 11.85 10.35 -14.65
C LYS A 18 11.91 11.75 -15.25
N PRO A 19 10.80 12.49 -15.28
CA PRO A 19 10.83 13.89 -15.70
C PRO A 19 11.82 14.70 -14.85
N GLY A 20 12.70 15.46 -15.53
CA GLY A 20 13.67 16.34 -14.85
C GLY A 20 14.85 15.63 -14.18
N SER A 21 15.13 14.37 -14.53
CA SER A 21 16.24 13.59 -13.96
C SER A 21 16.75 12.54 -14.94
N ASP A 22 18.05 12.27 -14.93
CA ASP A 22 18.66 11.16 -15.69
C ASP A 22 18.31 9.77 -15.11
N LYS A 23 17.64 9.74 -13.99
CA LYS A 23 17.24 8.49 -13.32
C LYS A 23 16.04 7.85 -14.03
N LYS A 24 16.05 6.52 -14.13
CA LYS A 24 14.96 5.73 -14.70
C LYS A 24 14.17 5.05 -13.58
N ARG A 25 12.87 4.88 -13.79
CA ARG A 25 12.00 4.05 -12.92
C ARG A 25 11.92 2.65 -13.51
N PRO A 26 12.25 1.60 -12.75
CA PRO A 26 12.01 0.24 -13.19
C PRO A 26 10.50 -0.06 -13.13
N LEU A 27 9.91 -0.44 -14.25
CA LEU A 27 8.53 -0.88 -14.36
C LEU A 27 8.50 -2.36 -14.68
N GLY A 28 7.72 -3.14 -13.95
CA GLY A 28 7.46 -4.54 -14.24
C GLY A 28 6.13 -4.69 -14.97
N ILE A 29 6.16 -5.23 -16.17
CA ILE A 29 4.95 -5.44 -16.97
C ILE A 29 4.60 -6.93 -16.94
N PRO A 30 3.56 -7.34 -16.17
CA PRO A 30 3.05 -8.72 -16.19
C PRO A 30 2.39 -9.04 -17.53
N THR A 31 2.26 -10.33 -17.85
CA THR A 31 1.52 -10.79 -19.03
C THR A 31 0.05 -10.37 -18.93
N ILE A 32 -0.65 -10.39 -20.08
CA ILE A 32 -2.09 -10.07 -20.13
C ILE A 32 -2.89 -11.01 -19.22
N TRP A 33 -2.55 -12.30 -19.20
CA TRP A 33 -3.21 -13.29 -18.35
C TRP A 33 -2.97 -13.02 -16.86
N ASP A 34 -1.75 -12.69 -16.47
CA ASP A 34 -1.41 -12.37 -15.10
C ASP A 34 -2.10 -11.06 -14.65
N ARG A 35 -2.21 -10.09 -15.55
CA ARG A 35 -2.98 -8.85 -15.30
C ARG A 35 -4.45 -9.13 -15.09
N LEU A 36 -5.05 -10.02 -15.89
CA LEU A 36 -6.45 -10.42 -15.73
C LEU A 36 -6.68 -11.08 -14.37
N ILE A 37 -5.81 -12.01 -13.97
CA ILE A 37 -5.88 -12.68 -12.67
C ILE A 37 -5.70 -11.68 -11.54
N GLN A 38 -4.75 -10.77 -11.64
CA GLN A 38 -4.57 -9.70 -10.65
C GLN A 38 -5.81 -8.82 -10.55
N GLN A 39 -6.48 -8.52 -11.67
CA GLN A 39 -7.71 -7.74 -11.67
C GLN A 39 -8.86 -8.49 -11.01
N CYS A 40 -9.02 -9.78 -11.26
CA CYS A 40 -10.02 -10.61 -10.58
C CYS A 40 -9.78 -10.63 -9.05
N ILE A 41 -8.53 -10.78 -8.63
CA ILE A 41 -8.15 -10.75 -7.21
C ILE A 41 -8.45 -9.36 -6.62
N LEU A 42 -8.10 -8.29 -7.32
CA LEU A 42 -8.36 -6.91 -6.88
C LEU A 42 -9.85 -6.69 -6.62
N GLN A 43 -10.72 -7.07 -7.56
CA GLN A 43 -12.18 -6.91 -7.43
C GLN A 43 -12.77 -7.61 -6.20
N VAL A 44 -12.15 -8.71 -5.76
CA VAL A 44 -12.57 -9.44 -4.56
C VAL A 44 -11.98 -8.83 -3.29
N LEU A 45 -10.70 -8.45 -3.33
CA LEU A 45 -9.99 -7.97 -2.13
C LEU A 45 -10.32 -6.52 -1.79
N GLU A 46 -10.48 -5.65 -2.79
CA GLU A 46 -10.70 -4.23 -2.59
C GLU A 46 -11.91 -3.95 -1.67
N PRO A 47 -13.13 -4.50 -1.91
CA PRO A 47 -14.26 -4.26 -1.03
C PRO A 47 -14.09 -4.85 0.39
N ILE A 48 -13.22 -5.84 0.57
CA ILE A 48 -12.91 -6.43 1.88
C ILE A 48 -11.92 -5.54 2.65
N CYS A 49 -10.94 -4.96 1.95
CA CYS A 49 -9.88 -4.15 2.55
C CYS A 49 -10.32 -2.70 2.79
N GLU A 50 -11.08 -2.13 1.86
CA GLU A 50 -11.47 -0.71 1.84
C GLU A 50 -12.09 -0.22 3.16
N PRO A 51 -13.03 -0.93 3.80
CA PRO A 51 -13.60 -0.51 5.08
C PRO A 51 -12.62 -0.55 6.27
N LYS A 52 -11.46 -1.16 6.09
CA LYS A 52 -10.44 -1.35 7.15
C LYS A 52 -9.32 -0.34 7.06
N PHE A 53 -9.23 0.37 5.93
CA PHE A 53 -8.23 1.42 5.77
C PHE A 53 -8.61 2.67 6.55
N HIS A 54 -7.61 3.33 7.10
CA HIS A 54 -7.80 4.56 7.84
C HIS A 54 -8.49 5.64 7.00
N ASN A 55 -9.34 6.44 7.63
CA ASN A 55 -10.14 7.45 6.94
C ASN A 55 -9.31 8.53 6.23
N HIS A 56 -8.12 8.81 6.71
CA HIS A 56 -7.21 9.81 6.16
C HIS A 56 -6.15 9.25 5.22
N SER A 57 -6.27 7.98 4.81
CA SER A 57 -5.51 7.41 3.71
C SER A 57 -6.22 7.70 2.40
N TYR A 58 -5.56 8.35 1.43
CA TYR A 58 -6.17 8.85 0.19
C TYR A 58 -5.58 8.25 -1.07
N GLY A 59 -4.40 7.63 -1.00
CA GLY A 59 -3.69 7.08 -2.15
C GLY A 59 -4.33 5.80 -2.70
N PHE A 60 -4.50 5.69 -4.01
CA PHE A 60 -4.94 4.48 -4.71
C PHE A 60 -6.24 3.85 -4.18
N ARG A 61 -7.14 4.64 -3.64
CA ARG A 61 -8.43 4.17 -3.10
C ARG A 61 -9.59 4.63 -3.97
N PRO A 62 -10.65 3.81 -4.13
CA PRO A 62 -11.86 4.22 -4.82
C PRO A 62 -12.49 5.42 -4.09
N ASN A 63 -13.06 6.35 -4.87
CA ASN A 63 -13.73 7.56 -4.38
C ASN A 63 -12.86 8.47 -3.48
N ARG A 64 -11.54 8.30 -3.51
CA ARG A 64 -10.55 9.15 -2.83
C ARG A 64 -9.63 9.80 -3.86
N SER A 65 -9.17 11.02 -3.55
CA SER A 65 -8.30 11.77 -4.47
C SER A 65 -7.33 12.67 -3.71
N THR A 66 -6.32 13.16 -4.42
CA THR A 66 -5.40 14.18 -3.90
C THR A 66 -6.13 15.45 -3.46
N HIS A 67 -7.24 15.81 -4.12
CA HIS A 67 -8.06 16.95 -3.71
C HIS A 67 -8.66 16.78 -2.32
N HIS A 68 -9.11 15.59 -1.96
CA HIS A 68 -9.61 15.28 -0.61
C HIS A 68 -8.48 15.42 0.43
N ALA A 69 -7.27 14.94 0.13
CA ALA A 69 -6.11 15.09 1.01
C ALA A 69 -5.75 16.57 1.23
N VAL A 70 -5.68 17.35 0.15
CA VAL A 70 -5.39 18.79 0.20
C VAL A 70 -6.50 19.53 0.97
N SER A 71 -7.76 19.25 0.71
CA SER A 71 -8.90 19.86 1.42
C SER A 71 -8.83 19.57 2.93
N ARG A 72 -8.47 18.36 3.32
CA ARG A 72 -8.25 18.01 4.74
C ARG A 72 -7.11 18.82 5.34
N MET A 73 -5.97 18.92 4.65
CA MET A 73 -4.82 19.70 5.11
C MET A 73 -5.18 21.18 5.29
N VAL A 74 -5.86 21.76 4.31
CA VAL A 74 -6.33 23.19 4.38
C VAL A 74 -7.26 23.38 5.57
N SER A 75 -8.17 22.44 5.83
CA SER A 75 -9.07 22.48 6.99
C SER A 75 -8.29 22.41 8.31
N LEU A 76 -7.30 21.54 8.43
CA LEU A 76 -6.46 21.43 9.64
C LEU A 76 -5.66 22.72 9.90
N ILE A 77 -5.11 23.34 8.86
CA ILE A 77 -4.34 24.60 9.00
C ILE A 77 -5.26 25.77 9.36
N ASN A 78 -6.35 25.96 8.61
CA ASN A 78 -7.18 27.14 8.73
C ASN A 78 -8.15 27.09 9.93
N LEU A 79 -8.78 25.93 10.15
CA LEU A 79 -9.77 25.74 11.21
C LEU A 79 -9.17 25.13 12.46
N GLY A 80 -8.29 24.14 12.29
CA GLY A 80 -7.64 23.44 13.39
C GLY A 80 -6.44 24.18 13.99
N LYS A 81 -5.99 25.28 13.36
CA LYS A 81 -4.82 26.09 13.79
C LYS A 81 -3.53 25.26 13.93
N HIS A 82 -3.36 24.26 13.10
CA HIS A 82 -2.14 23.46 13.04
C HIS A 82 -1.11 24.19 12.18
N TYR A 83 0.01 24.62 12.78
CA TYR A 83 1.02 25.46 12.10
C TYR A 83 2.23 24.66 11.63
N TYR A 84 2.34 23.39 12.02
CA TYR A 84 3.46 22.54 11.66
C TYR A 84 2.99 21.41 10.73
N CYS A 85 3.72 21.20 9.65
CA CYS A 85 3.52 20.09 8.73
C CYS A 85 4.80 19.26 8.70
N VAL A 86 4.71 17.97 9.01
CA VAL A 86 5.81 17.02 8.91
C VAL A 86 5.59 16.18 7.67
N ASP A 87 6.49 16.31 6.70
CA ASP A 87 6.48 15.51 5.47
C ASP A 87 7.38 14.29 5.66
N ILE A 88 6.85 13.10 5.39
CA ILE A 88 7.56 11.83 5.51
C ILE A 88 7.46 11.09 4.18
N ASP A 89 8.61 10.77 3.57
CA ASP A 89 8.70 9.94 2.37
C ASP A 89 9.50 8.67 2.64
N ILE A 90 8.97 7.52 2.22
CA ILE A 90 9.64 6.23 2.37
C ILE A 90 10.40 5.91 1.09
N LYS A 91 11.72 6.03 1.16
CA LYS A 91 12.60 5.77 0.02
C LYS A 91 12.44 4.34 -0.50
N GLY A 92 12.09 4.22 -1.80
CA GLY A 92 12.00 2.92 -2.47
C GLY A 92 10.96 2.00 -1.84
N PHE A 93 9.81 2.53 -1.41
CA PHE A 93 8.78 1.79 -0.68
C PHE A 93 8.38 0.49 -1.38
N PHE A 94 7.99 0.57 -2.66
CA PHE A 94 7.55 -0.60 -3.44
C PHE A 94 8.62 -1.69 -3.53
N ASP A 95 9.89 -1.31 -3.62
CA ASP A 95 11.02 -2.24 -3.78
C ASP A 95 11.43 -2.90 -2.46
N ASN A 96 10.95 -2.38 -1.32
CA ASN A 96 11.36 -2.82 0.02
C ASN A 96 10.27 -3.49 0.84
N VAL A 97 9.08 -3.71 0.29
CA VAL A 97 7.98 -4.41 0.98
C VAL A 97 8.41 -5.83 1.33
N ASN A 98 8.39 -6.18 2.62
CA ASN A 98 8.69 -7.54 3.07
C ASN A 98 7.50 -8.46 2.79
N HIS A 99 7.69 -9.51 1.98
CA HIS A 99 6.62 -10.45 1.60
C HIS A 99 6.00 -11.15 2.79
N GLY A 100 6.82 -11.60 3.76
CA GLY A 100 6.33 -12.30 4.94
C GLY A 100 5.48 -11.40 5.84
N LYS A 101 5.89 -10.14 6.03
CA LYS A 101 5.12 -9.15 6.78
C LYS A 101 3.79 -8.84 6.08
N LEU A 102 3.82 -8.57 4.79
CA LEU A 102 2.63 -8.32 3.99
C LEU A 102 1.63 -9.47 4.07
N MET A 103 2.09 -10.73 3.92
CA MET A 103 1.20 -11.90 4.03
C MET A 103 0.54 -12.01 5.41
N LYS A 104 1.26 -11.69 6.50
CA LYS A 104 0.68 -11.62 7.85
C LYS A 104 -0.36 -10.52 7.97
N GLN A 105 -0.10 -9.35 7.40
CA GLN A 105 -1.05 -8.23 7.40
C GLN A 105 -2.33 -8.57 6.62
N ILE A 106 -2.22 -9.21 5.45
CA ILE A 106 -3.38 -9.70 4.69
C ILE A 106 -4.21 -10.69 5.54
N TRP A 107 -3.53 -11.61 6.22
CA TRP A 107 -4.20 -12.56 7.12
C TRP A 107 -4.92 -11.86 8.28
N ASN A 108 -4.30 -10.87 8.89
CA ASN A 108 -4.88 -10.08 10.00
C ASN A 108 -6.08 -9.24 9.55
N LEU A 109 -6.12 -8.83 8.29
CA LEU A 109 -7.30 -8.20 7.69
C LEU A 109 -8.48 -9.18 7.49
N GLY A 110 -8.31 -10.47 7.85
CA GLY A 110 -9.34 -11.48 7.77
C GLY A 110 -9.39 -12.26 6.46
N ILE A 111 -8.43 -12.05 5.56
CA ILE A 111 -8.29 -12.79 4.31
C ILE A 111 -7.53 -14.08 4.61
N ARG A 112 -8.28 -15.19 4.84
CA ARG A 112 -7.73 -16.46 5.35
C ARG A 112 -7.80 -17.60 4.35
N ASP A 113 -8.23 -17.36 3.12
CA ASP A 113 -8.22 -18.38 2.06
C ASP A 113 -6.78 -18.68 1.67
N LYS A 114 -6.33 -19.90 2.01
CA LYS A 114 -4.95 -20.35 1.76
C LYS A 114 -4.61 -20.42 0.27
N ARG A 115 -5.60 -20.71 -0.60
CA ARG A 115 -5.40 -20.79 -2.06
C ARG A 115 -5.13 -19.39 -2.61
N LEU A 116 -5.95 -18.43 -2.24
CA LEU A 116 -5.76 -17.02 -2.61
C LEU A 116 -4.42 -16.48 -2.11
N LEU A 117 -4.08 -16.73 -0.85
CA LEU A 117 -2.79 -16.34 -0.28
C LEU A 117 -1.60 -16.96 -1.02
N CYS A 118 -1.72 -18.23 -1.42
CA CYS A 118 -0.70 -18.90 -2.24
C CYS A 118 -0.52 -18.19 -3.60
N ILE A 119 -1.60 -17.81 -4.27
CA ILE A 119 -1.55 -17.08 -5.54
C ILE A 119 -0.89 -15.70 -5.36
N ILE A 120 -1.28 -14.95 -4.33
CA ILE A 120 -0.64 -13.66 -4.02
C ILE A 120 0.85 -13.84 -3.76
N SER A 121 1.24 -14.87 -2.99
CA SER A 121 2.65 -15.19 -2.73
C SER A 121 3.41 -15.52 -4.02
N LYS A 122 2.80 -16.29 -4.94
CA LYS A 122 3.40 -16.58 -6.25
C LYS A 122 3.58 -15.33 -7.10
N LEU A 123 2.58 -14.43 -7.11
CA LEU A 123 2.67 -13.14 -7.82
C LEU A 123 3.77 -12.24 -7.26
N LEU A 124 3.95 -12.20 -5.94
CA LEU A 124 5.01 -11.42 -5.29
C LEU A 124 6.41 -11.98 -5.57
N LYS A 125 6.52 -13.30 -5.75
CA LYS A 125 7.78 -14.00 -6.04
C LYS A 125 7.95 -14.31 -7.53
N CYS A 126 7.13 -13.70 -8.37
CA CYS A 126 7.25 -13.89 -9.81
C CYS A 126 8.62 -13.43 -10.30
N GLU A 127 9.24 -14.23 -11.14
CA GLU A 127 10.53 -13.90 -11.75
C GLU A 127 10.46 -12.60 -12.54
N ILE A 128 11.50 -11.80 -12.44
CA ILE A 128 11.66 -10.57 -13.22
C ILE A 128 12.75 -10.83 -14.26
N GLU A 129 12.44 -10.62 -15.52
CA GLU A 129 13.37 -10.84 -16.63
C GLU A 129 14.71 -10.09 -16.37
N GLY A 130 15.80 -10.85 -16.37
CA GLY A 130 17.16 -10.31 -16.16
C GLY A 130 17.52 -10.02 -14.69
N GLU A 131 16.59 -10.13 -13.73
CA GLU A 131 16.86 -9.86 -12.31
C GLU A 131 16.61 -11.08 -11.41
N GLY A 132 15.88 -12.10 -11.92
CA GLY A 132 15.55 -13.31 -11.17
C GLY A 132 14.35 -13.15 -10.24
N ILE A 133 14.27 -14.02 -9.22
CA ILE A 133 13.14 -14.06 -8.28
C ILE A 133 13.34 -13.04 -7.15
N PRO A 134 12.44 -12.07 -6.97
CA PRO A 134 12.55 -11.07 -5.92
C PRO A 134 12.30 -11.68 -4.54
N THR A 135 13.13 -11.31 -3.57
CA THR A 135 12.96 -11.71 -2.15
C THR A 135 12.09 -10.72 -1.36
N LYS A 136 11.89 -9.52 -1.89
CA LYS A 136 11.11 -8.42 -1.32
C LYS A 136 10.56 -7.52 -2.44
N GLY A 137 9.67 -6.63 -2.08
CA GLY A 137 9.09 -5.66 -2.99
C GLY A 137 7.79 -6.14 -3.65
N THR A 138 7.09 -5.20 -4.22
CA THR A 138 5.92 -5.43 -5.08
C THR A 138 6.24 -4.91 -6.48
N PRO A 139 5.93 -5.64 -7.55
CA PRO A 139 6.29 -5.20 -8.90
C PRO A 139 5.61 -3.88 -9.23
N GLN A 140 6.41 -2.84 -9.50
CA GLN A 140 5.90 -1.55 -9.98
C GLN A 140 5.27 -1.76 -11.36
N GLY A 141 3.95 -1.53 -11.46
CA GLY A 141 3.16 -1.79 -12.67
C GLY A 141 2.23 -2.99 -12.57
N GLY A 142 2.29 -3.77 -11.49
CA GLY A 142 1.27 -4.76 -11.16
C GLY A 142 -0.05 -4.10 -10.74
N ILE A 143 -1.17 -4.65 -11.19
CA ILE A 143 -2.52 -4.12 -10.87
C ILE A 143 -2.81 -4.21 -9.36
N LEU A 144 -2.29 -5.23 -8.69
CA LEU A 144 -2.52 -5.46 -7.27
C LEU A 144 -1.61 -4.61 -6.36
N SER A 145 -0.49 -4.12 -6.89
CA SER A 145 0.54 -3.44 -6.09
C SER A 145 0.03 -2.23 -5.30
N PRO A 146 -0.86 -1.36 -5.83
CA PRO A 146 -1.42 -0.26 -5.05
C PRO A 146 -2.23 -0.70 -3.83
N LEU A 147 -3.07 -1.73 -3.97
CA LEU A 147 -3.84 -2.28 -2.85
C LEU A 147 -2.91 -2.89 -1.79
N LEU A 148 -1.91 -3.66 -2.21
CA LEU A 148 -0.92 -4.26 -1.31
C LEU A 148 -0.12 -3.19 -0.56
N SER A 149 0.20 -2.07 -1.21
CA SER A 149 0.84 -0.92 -0.58
C SER A 149 -0.01 -0.32 0.54
N ASN A 150 -1.30 -0.12 0.27
CA ASN A 150 -2.24 0.39 1.27
C ASN A 150 -2.38 -0.57 2.45
N ILE A 151 -2.37 -1.89 2.21
CA ILE A 151 -2.38 -2.89 3.29
C ILE A 151 -1.13 -2.75 4.19
N VAL A 152 0.05 -2.56 3.58
CA VAL A 152 1.30 -2.40 4.35
C VAL A 152 1.28 -1.12 5.20
N LEU A 153 0.81 -0.01 4.63
CA LEU A 153 0.81 1.29 5.31
C LEU A 153 -0.33 1.45 6.31
N ASN A 154 -1.39 0.67 6.20
CA ASN A 154 -2.57 0.79 7.06
C ASN A 154 -2.25 0.68 8.55
N GLU A 155 -1.31 -0.18 8.95
CA GLU A 155 -0.88 -0.28 10.35
C GLU A 155 -0.21 1.02 10.84
N LEU A 156 0.56 1.68 9.97
CA LEU A 156 1.18 2.97 10.27
C LEU A 156 0.13 4.08 10.38
N ASP A 157 -0.83 4.11 9.45
CA ASP A 157 -1.90 5.10 9.46
C ASP A 157 -2.72 5.03 10.76
N TRP A 158 -3.13 3.83 11.17
CA TRP A 158 -3.83 3.61 12.43
C TRP A 158 -2.97 3.94 13.64
N TRP A 159 -1.69 3.55 13.64
CA TRP A 159 -0.78 3.87 14.74
C TRP A 159 -0.61 5.39 14.91
N ILE A 160 -0.44 6.13 13.82
CA ILE A 160 -0.36 7.60 13.87
C ILE A 160 -1.67 8.18 14.42
N SER A 161 -2.83 7.74 13.92
CA SER A 161 -4.12 8.20 14.39
C SER A 161 -4.30 7.93 15.89
N ASP A 162 -3.94 6.75 16.37
CA ASP A 162 -4.03 6.38 17.78
C ASP A 162 -3.13 7.27 18.66
N GLN A 163 -1.99 7.73 18.16
CA GLN A 163 -1.09 8.61 18.92
C GLN A 163 -1.60 10.05 18.97
N TRP A 164 -2.22 10.55 17.90
CA TRP A 164 -2.52 11.98 17.75
C TRP A 164 -4.00 12.33 17.70
N GLU A 165 -4.86 11.50 17.08
CA GLU A 165 -6.27 11.82 16.92
C GLU A 165 -7.14 11.23 18.05
N THR A 166 -6.80 10.05 18.56
CA THR A 166 -7.63 9.33 19.54
C THR A 166 -7.04 9.32 20.94
N TYR A 167 -5.82 9.85 21.11
CA TYR A 167 -5.17 9.90 22.41
C TYR A 167 -5.96 10.79 23.38
N MET A 168 -6.59 10.16 24.36
CA MET A 168 -7.19 10.84 25.53
C MET A 168 -6.16 10.89 26.65
N PRO A 169 -5.69 12.09 27.08
CA PRO A 169 -4.81 12.17 28.24
C PRO A 169 -5.51 11.55 29.47
N ARG A 170 -4.88 10.58 30.12
CA ARG A 170 -5.37 10.05 31.40
C ARG A 170 -5.53 11.21 32.38
N LYS A 171 -6.68 11.28 33.08
CA LYS A 171 -6.93 12.28 34.15
C LYS A 171 -5.71 12.34 35.10
N GLY A 172 -4.99 13.47 35.09
CA GLY A 172 -3.80 13.67 35.94
C GLY A 172 -2.48 13.86 35.18
N ASN A 173 -2.41 13.57 33.88
CA ASN A 173 -1.22 13.82 33.06
C ASN A 173 -1.53 14.93 32.05
N SER A 174 -1.28 16.18 32.46
CA SER A 174 -1.59 17.38 31.67
C SER A 174 -0.66 17.61 30.46
N LYS A 175 0.23 16.67 30.15
CA LYS A 175 1.19 16.75 29.04
C LYS A 175 1.00 15.59 28.08
N GLY A 176 -0.17 15.48 27.45
CA GLY A 176 -0.36 14.57 26.33
C GLY A 176 0.11 15.22 25.02
N PHE A 177 0.54 14.42 24.06
CA PHE A 177 0.94 14.89 22.72
C PHE A 177 -0.13 15.75 22.02
N ALA A 178 -1.40 15.61 22.39
CA ALA A 178 -2.51 16.44 21.88
C ALA A 178 -2.39 17.93 22.25
N GLN A 179 -1.51 18.32 23.19
CA GLN A 179 -1.24 19.73 23.52
C GLN A 179 -0.23 20.39 22.57
N TYR A 180 0.46 19.60 21.73
CA TYR A 180 1.48 20.07 20.79
C TYR A 180 1.09 19.86 19.31
N ALA A 181 -0.10 19.31 19.04
CA ALA A 181 -0.65 19.14 17.69
C ALA A 181 -1.57 20.30 17.29
#